data_a3ff30aa82c6672ce36d60896091a53e
#
_entry.id   a3ff30aa82c6672ce36d60896091a53e
#
_cell.length_a   1.000
_cell.length_b   1.000
_cell.length_c   1.000
_cell.angle_alpha   90.00
_cell.angle_beta   90.00
_cell.angle_gamma   90.00
#
_symmetry.space_group_name_H-M   'P 1'
#
loop_
_entity.id
_entity.type
_entity.pdbx_description
1 polymer ?
#
loop_
_entity_poly.entity_id
_entity_poly.type
_entity_poly.pdbx_seq_one_letter_code
_entity_poly.pdbx_strand_id
1 'polypeptide(L)'
;MKKGHESSSRIPAGPLRSPDGSHDPRSRAPLPVGERIGADTKHTGRGITAAFLDSGFYAHPDLTTPHTRIHAYYDLMSGKSGLEPLEHPDASSWHGMMSSVVAAGNGALSNGRFKSLAPDLGLVLCKVGTLSRVHHDDIARGIEWVILNRARYDIRILNISAGGDYEASYLDDVMSRFAEAAVRAGICVVAAVGNRGDKPGYVVPPASVPAVITVGGLDDAGNPSFGRVTGYRSSFGPTIDGLQKPEIITLADWIPAPILPNTPTSKQVQLLAKLHRASDEEIPKILDKHAGTYAPLDEARHQPVYLL
;
A
#
# COMPACT_ATOMS: atom_id res chain seq x y z
N MET A 1 14.89 -34.83 4.49
CA MET A 1 13.62 -34.41 5.07
C MET A 1 13.83 -33.11 5.83
N LYS A 2 13.56 -31.96 5.21
CA LYS A 2 13.57 -30.66 5.88
C LYS A 2 12.14 -30.16 5.95
N LYS A 3 11.62 -29.98 7.16
CA LYS A 3 10.28 -29.45 7.42
C LYS A 3 10.27 -27.96 7.09
N GLY A 4 9.39 -27.56 6.19
CA GLY A 4 9.11 -26.16 5.91
C GLY A 4 8.47 -25.48 7.11
N HIS A 5 9.00 -24.34 7.51
CA HIS A 5 8.35 -23.41 8.42
C HIS A 5 7.40 -22.52 7.60
N GLU A 6 6.13 -22.84 7.66
CA GLU A 6 5.07 -21.88 7.30
C GLU A 6 5.03 -20.80 8.40
N SER A 7 5.47 -19.60 8.07
CA SER A 7 5.19 -18.43 8.92
C SER A 7 3.77 -17.96 8.66
N SER A 8 2.80 -18.50 9.39
CA SER A 8 1.48 -17.89 9.48
C SER A 8 1.62 -16.55 10.21
N SER A 9 1.38 -15.46 9.49
CA SER A 9 1.17 -14.14 10.10
C SER A 9 -0.14 -14.20 10.91
N ARG A 10 -0.06 -14.55 12.19
CA ARG A 10 -1.18 -14.44 13.11
C ARG A 10 -1.42 -12.96 13.37
N ILE A 11 -2.52 -12.43 12.86
CA ILE A 11 -3.13 -11.21 13.37
C ILE A 11 -3.46 -11.50 14.85
N PRO A 12 -3.04 -10.65 15.81
CA PRO A 12 -3.39 -10.87 17.21
C PRO A 12 -4.91 -10.81 17.35
N ALA A 13 -5.53 -11.93 17.66
CA ALA A 13 -6.93 -12.00 18.06
C ALA A 13 -7.02 -11.54 19.52
N GLY A 14 -7.43 -10.30 19.74
CA GLY A 14 -7.83 -9.79 21.03
C GLY A 14 -8.50 -8.43 20.88
N PRO A 15 -9.62 -8.15 21.55
CA PRO A 15 -10.24 -6.85 21.48
C PRO A 15 -9.29 -5.82 22.12
N LEU A 16 -8.83 -4.87 21.32
CA LEU A 16 -8.14 -3.68 21.81
C LEU A 16 -9.16 -2.89 22.65
N ARG A 17 -9.06 -2.98 23.97
CA ARG A 17 -9.88 -2.16 24.86
C ARG A 17 -9.42 -0.72 24.76
N SER A 18 -10.35 0.19 24.52
CA SER A 18 -10.11 1.61 24.69
C SER A 18 -9.70 1.90 26.14
N PRO A 19 -8.78 2.85 26.41
CA PRO A 19 -8.38 3.21 27.77
C PRO A 19 -9.53 3.69 28.65
N ASP A 20 -10.63 4.16 28.06
CA ASP A 20 -11.83 4.70 28.73
C ASP A 20 -12.99 3.69 28.84
N GLY A 21 -12.81 2.46 28.36
CA GLY A 21 -13.86 1.42 28.44
C GLY A 21 -15.06 1.65 27.52
N SER A 22 -15.06 2.65 26.65
CA SER A 22 -16.15 2.93 25.73
C SER A 22 -16.18 1.92 24.58
N HIS A 23 -17.35 1.37 24.30
CA HIS A 23 -17.60 0.43 23.21
C HIS A 23 -18.17 1.12 21.95
N ASP A 24 -17.79 2.35 21.63
CA ASP A 24 -18.16 2.95 20.34
C ASP A 24 -17.25 2.36 19.23
N PRO A 25 -17.79 1.49 18.34
CA PRO A 25 -17.02 0.94 17.22
C PRO A 25 -16.43 2.01 16.30
N ARG A 26 -17.02 3.23 16.30
CA ARG A 26 -16.54 4.36 15.50
C ARG A 26 -15.30 5.00 16.10
N SER A 27 -15.05 4.83 17.41
CA SER A 27 -13.86 5.33 18.09
C SER A 27 -12.59 4.54 17.75
N ARG A 28 -12.72 3.37 17.10
CA ARG A 28 -11.61 2.48 16.72
C ARG A 28 -11.21 2.57 15.25
N ALA A 29 -12.01 3.24 14.42
CA ALA A 29 -11.64 3.43 13.03
C ALA A 29 -10.44 4.37 12.94
N PRO A 30 -9.38 4.02 12.17
CA PRO A 30 -8.25 4.91 11.99
C PRO A 30 -8.72 6.23 11.38
N LEU A 31 -8.12 7.34 11.83
CA LEU A 31 -8.34 8.64 11.21
C LEU A 31 -7.75 8.66 9.80
N PRO A 32 -8.29 9.50 8.89
CA PRO A 32 -7.68 9.75 7.59
C PRO A 32 -6.20 10.14 7.73
N VAL A 33 -5.35 9.64 6.84
CA VAL A 33 -3.89 9.88 6.90
C VAL A 33 -3.57 11.37 6.94
N GLY A 34 -4.26 12.18 6.13
CA GLY A 34 -4.06 13.64 6.09
C GLY A 34 -4.28 14.33 7.44
N GLU A 35 -5.28 13.88 8.21
CA GLU A 35 -5.54 14.39 9.55
C GLU A 35 -4.45 13.96 10.54
N ARG A 36 -4.00 12.70 10.46
CA ARG A 36 -2.98 12.14 11.36
C ARG A 36 -1.62 12.82 11.26
N ILE A 37 -1.25 13.27 10.06
CA ILE A 37 0.03 13.95 9.82
C ILE A 37 -0.07 15.47 9.72
N GLY A 38 -1.27 16.05 9.91
CA GLY A 38 -1.49 17.49 9.75
C GLY A 38 -1.19 18.01 8.35
N ALA A 39 -1.59 17.25 7.31
CA ALA A 39 -1.25 17.56 5.93
C ALA A 39 -1.89 18.88 5.46
N ASP A 40 -1.12 19.65 4.65
CA ASP A 40 -1.64 20.81 3.95
C ASP A 40 -2.55 20.38 2.79
N THR A 41 -3.81 20.75 2.86
CA THR A 41 -4.82 20.41 1.84
C THR A 41 -4.76 21.29 0.58
N LYS A 42 -3.89 22.30 0.55
CA LYS A 42 -3.73 23.22 -0.61
C LYS A 42 -2.99 22.55 -1.76
N HIS A 43 -2.08 21.61 -1.46
CA HIS A 43 -1.25 20.92 -2.44
C HIS A 43 -1.86 19.56 -2.78
N THR A 44 -2.65 19.50 -3.86
CA THR A 44 -3.43 18.33 -4.24
C THR A 44 -2.78 17.43 -5.27
N GLY A 45 -1.57 17.76 -5.72
CA GLY A 45 -0.89 17.05 -6.81
C GLY A 45 -1.37 17.44 -8.21
N ARG A 46 -2.23 18.44 -8.34
CA ARG A 46 -2.74 18.91 -9.64
C ARG A 46 -1.62 19.35 -10.57
N GLY A 47 -1.63 18.84 -11.82
CA GLY A 47 -0.61 19.12 -12.82
C GLY A 47 0.70 18.37 -12.62
N ILE A 48 0.76 17.43 -11.68
CA ILE A 48 1.90 16.54 -11.47
C ILE A 48 1.50 15.12 -11.86
N THR A 49 2.40 14.41 -12.53
CA THR A 49 2.25 12.98 -12.82
C THR A 49 3.27 12.17 -12.02
N ALA A 50 2.80 11.13 -11.34
CA ALA A 50 3.64 10.13 -10.71
C ALA A 50 3.52 8.78 -11.42
N ALA A 51 4.66 8.12 -11.62
CA ALA A 51 4.71 6.74 -12.03
C ALA A 51 4.77 5.82 -10.80
N PHE A 52 4.12 4.66 -10.88
CA PHE A 52 4.14 3.63 -9.86
C PHE A 52 4.64 2.33 -10.46
N LEU A 53 5.68 1.73 -9.87
CA LEU A 53 6.15 0.39 -10.19
C LEU A 53 5.68 -0.56 -9.10
N ASP A 54 4.91 -1.59 -9.50
CA ASP A 54 4.33 -2.56 -8.55
C ASP A 54 3.98 -3.89 -9.23
N SER A 55 3.53 -4.88 -8.46
CA SER A 55 3.18 -6.22 -8.95
C SER A 55 1.90 -6.26 -9.81
N GLY A 56 1.06 -5.23 -9.76
CA GLY A 56 -0.18 -5.12 -10.54
C GLY A 56 -1.07 -4.01 -10.03
N PHE A 57 -2.11 -3.66 -10.80
CA PHE A 57 -2.98 -2.53 -10.52
C PHE A 57 -4.44 -2.83 -10.88
N TYR A 58 -5.32 -1.99 -10.39
CA TYR A 58 -6.75 -1.97 -10.69
C TYR A 58 -7.22 -0.52 -10.89
N ALA A 59 -8.12 -0.31 -11.86
CA ALA A 59 -8.74 0.99 -12.11
C ALA A 59 -9.78 1.33 -11.02
N HIS A 60 -9.30 1.54 -9.79
CA HIS A 60 -10.15 1.82 -8.65
C HIS A 60 -10.97 3.09 -8.87
N PRO A 61 -12.27 3.14 -8.46
CA PRO A 61 -13.13 4.31 -8.62
C PRO A 61 -12.54 5.61 -8.06
N ASP A 62 -11.79 5.55 -6.97
CA ASP A 62 -11.10 6.72 -6.41
C ASP A 62 -10.01 7.31 -7.33
N LEU A 63 -9.60 6.59 -8.37
CA LEU A 63 -8.64 7.06 -9.39
C LEU A 63 -9.32 7.43 -10.70
N THR A 64 -10.56 6.96 -10.92
CA THR A 64 -11.25 7.05 -12.22
C THR A 64 -12.53 7.89 -12.20
N THR A 65 -13.08 8.22 -11.05
CA THR A 65 -14.31 9.01 -10.88
C THR A 65 -13.97 10.44 -10.42
N PRO A 66 -14.61 11.51 -10.97
CA PRO A 66 -15.58 11.53 -12.07
C PRO A 66 -14.93 11.33 -13.45
N HIS A 67 -13.62 11.40 -13.56
CA HIS A 67 -12.82 11.13 -14.76
C HIS A 67 -11.53 10.41 -14.38
N THR A 68 -11.02 9.60 -15.30
CA THR A 68 -9.78 8.88 -15.04
C THR A 68 -8.59 9.84 -14.94
N ARG A 69 -7.74 9.63 -13.94
CA ARG A 69 -6.44 10.29 -13.76
C ARG A 69 -5.29 9.34 -14.11
N ILE A 70 -5.59 8.14 -14.59
CA ILE A 70 -4.60 7.19 -15.08
C ILE A 70 -4.30 7.56 -16.54
N HIS A 71 -3.12 8.13 -16.76
CA HIS A 71 -2.67 8.58 -18.08
C HIS A 71 -2.14 7.44 -18.94
N ALA A 72 -1.53 6.42 -18.31
CA ALA A 72 -1.03 5.23 -18.98
C ALA A 72 -0.95 4.03 -18.02
N TYR A 73 -1.05 2.84 -18.63
CA TYR A 73 -0.70 1.57 -18.00
C TYR A 73 0.20 0.78 -18.94
N TYR A 74 1.20 0.13 -18.37
CA TYR A 74 2.07 -0.81 -19.06
C TYR A 74 2.33 -2.03 -18.19
N ASP A 75 2.08 -3.21 -18.74
CA ASP A 75 2.43 -4.49 -18.13
C ASP A 75 3.73 -5.01 -18.74
N LEU A 76 4.82 -4.88 -18.03
CA LEU A 76 6.15 -5.33 -18.47
C LEU A 76 6.21 -6.85 -18.61
N MET A 77 5.40 -7.61 -17.85
CA MET A 77 5.40 -9.07 -17.86
C MET A 77 4.79 -9.62 -19.14
N SER A 78 3.72 -8.99 -19.65
CA SER A 78 3.01 -9.44 -20.86
C SER A 78 3.25 -8.55 -22.09
N GLY A 79 3.87 -7.39 -21.92
CA GLY A 79 4.01 -6.37 -22.96
C GLY A 79 2.71 -5.62 -23.29
N LYS A 80 1.64 -5.86 -22.57
CA LYS A 80 0.36 -5.20 -22.80
C LYS A 80 0.36 -3.75 -22.31
N SER A 81 -0.35 -2.89 -23.03
CA SER A 81 -0.56 -1.48 -22.68
C SER A 81 -2.01 -1.07 -22.89
N GLY A 82 -2.38 0.12 -22.41
CA GLY A 82 -3.76 0.61 -22.43
C GLY A 82 -4.46 0.42 -21.09
N LEU A 83 -5.69 0.92 -20.93
CA LEU A 83 -6.39 0.92 -19.64
C LEU A 83 -7.30 -0.30 -19.43
N GLU A 84 -7.68 -1.00 -20.51
CA GLU A 84 -8.57 -2.17 -20.45
C GLU A 84 -8.09 -3.26 -19.46
N PRO A 85 -6.81 -3.65 -19.41
CA PRO A 85 -6.37 -4.67 -18.46
C PRO A 85 -6.59 -4.29 -16.98
N LEU A 86 -6.70 -3.01 -16.66
CA LEU A 86 -6.98 -2.53 -15.30
C LEU A 86 -8.42 -2.78 -14.85
N GLU A 87 -9.34 -3.05 -15.78
CA GLU A 87 -10.74 -3.38 -15.48
C GLU A 87 -10.92 -4.84 -15.04
N HIS A 88 -9.92 -5.68 -15.35
CA HIS A 88 -9.91 -7.11 -15.06
C HIS A 88 -8.74 -7.50 -14.15
N PRO A 89 -8.74 -7.05 -12.86
CA PRO A 89 -7.63 -7.29 -11.97
C PRO A 89 -7.48 -8.78 -11.63
N ASP A 90 -6.24 -9.21 -11.53
CA ASP A 90 -5.86 -10.50 -10.94
C ASP A 90 -5.40 -10.32 -9.48
N ALA A 91 -5.06 -11.42 -8.83
CA ALA A 91 -4.61 -11.38 -7.43
C ALA A 91 -3.34 -10.54 -7.21
N SER A 92 -2.51 -10.31 -8.24
CA SER A 92 -1.31 -9.48 -8.11
C SER A 92 -1.61 -7.98 -8.03
N SER A 93 -2.83 -7.59 -8.43
CA SER A 93 -3.24 -6.18 -8.53
C SER A 93 -3.49 -5.49 -7.19
N TRP A 94 -3.58 -6.25 -6.08
CA TRP A 94 -3.98 -5.71 -4.77
C TRP A 94 -2.99 -4.68 -4.23
N HIS A 95 -1.68 -4.95 -4.32
CA HIS A 95 -0.66 -4.13 -3.69
C HIS A 95 -0.49 -2.78 -4.42
N GLY A 96 -0.33 -2.81 -5.75
CA GLY A 96 -0.21 -1.57 -6.52
C GLY A 96 -1.51 -0.75 -6.55
N MET A 97 -2.68 -1.41 -6.50
CA MET A 97 -3.94 -0.70 -6.27
C MET A 97 -3.90 0.05 -4.93
N MET A 98 -3.51 -0.63 -3.84
CA MET A 98 -3.41 0.01 -2.51
C MET A 98 -2.43 1.18 -2.54
N SER A 99 -1.22 0.98 -3.04
CA SER A 99 -0.17 2.01 -3.12
C SER A 99 -0.64 3.24 -3.89
N SER A 100 -1.24 3.04 -5.07
CA SER A 100 -1.71 4.14 -5.91
C SER A 100 -2.92 4.88 -5.33
N VAL A 101 -3.87 4.17 -4.71
CA VAL A 101 -5.06 4.81 -4.09
C VAL A 101 -4.70 5.52 -2.79
N VAL A 102 -3.84 4.96 -1.96
CA VAL A 102 -3.37 5.64 -0.74
C VAL A 102 -2.62 6.94 -1.09
N ALA A 103 -1.85 6.96 -2.18
CA ALA A 103 -1.14 8.16 -2.63
C ALA A 103 -2.06 9.19 -3.32
N ALA A 104 -3.01 8.72 -4.15
CA ALA A 104 -3.72 9.57 -5.11
C ALA A 104 -5.26 9.42 -5.12
N GLY A 105 -5.87 8.61 -4.26
CA GLY A 105 -7.31 8.40 -4.23
C GLY A 105 -8.06 9.66 -3.82
N ASN A 106 -9.13 10.01 -4.52
CA ASN A 106 -9.95 11.18 -4.20
C ASN A 106 -11.08 10.88 -3.20
N GLY A 107 -11.16 9.64 -2.71
CA GLY A 107 -12.15 9.22 -1.72
C GLY A 107 -13.57 9.04 -2.29
N ALA A 108 -13.73 8.84 -3.60
CA ALA A 108 -15.06 8.73 -4.24
C ALA A 108 -15.93 7.64 -3.57
N LEU A 109 -15.38 6.48 -3.22
CA LEU A 109 -16.12 5.41 -2.56
C LEU A 109 -16.38 5.66 -1.06
N SER A 110 -15.71 6.62 -0.45
CA SER A 110 -15.85 6.94 0.97
C SER A 110 -16.51 8.31 1.21
N ASN A 111 -17.15 8.87 0.19
CA ASN A 111 -17.71 10.23 0.24
C ASN A 111 -16.69 11.28 0.70
N GLY A 112 -15.43 11.15 0.25
CA GLY A 112 -14.35 12.04 0.58
C GLY A 112 -13.66 11.79 1.93
N ARG A 113 -14.15 10.86 2.75
CA ARG A 113 -13.59 10.61 4.10
C ARG A 113 -12.13 10.13 4.03
N PHE A 114 -11.83 9.17 3.17
CA PHE A 114 -10.48 8.63 3.00
C PHE A 114 -9.82 9.18 1.73
N LYS A 115 -9.86 10.48 1.59
CA LYS A 115 -9.13 11.19 0.54
C LYS A 115 -7.64 11.15 0.82
N SER A 116 -6.85 10.88 -0.21
CA SER A 116 -5.38 10.86 -0.15
C SER A 116 -4.76 12.25 0.01
N LEU A 117 -3.43 12.29 0.14
CA LEU A 117 -2.68 13.55 0.21
C LEU A 117 -2.60 14.28 -1.15
N ALA A 118 -2.63 13.52 -2.26
CA ALA A 118 -2.51 14.07 -3.61
C ALA A 118 -3.69 13.64 -4.51
N PRO A 119 -4.93 14.02 -4.18
CA PRO A 119 -6.12 13.50 -4.84
C PRO A 119 -6.33 13.97 -6.29
N ASP A 120 -5.55 14.94 -6.76
CA ASP A 120 -5.58 15.44 -8.14
C ASP A 120 -4.34 14.99 -8.95
N LEU A 121 -3.49 14.11 -8.39
CA LEU A 121 -2.30 13.58 -9.02
C LEU A 121 -2.65 12.76 -10.27
N GLY A 122 -1.95 12.99 -11.38
CA GLY A 122 -1.97 12.12 -12.56
C GLY A 122 -1.11 10.86 -12.32
N LEU A 123 -1.52 9.72 -12.88
CA LEU A 123 -0.86 8.45 -12.65
C LEU A 123 -0.40 7.78 -13.93
N VAL A 124 0.79 7.20 -13.89
CA VAL A 124 1.30 6.22 -14.84
C VAL A 124 1.58 4.94 -14.07
N LEU A 125 0.97 3.84 -14.48
CA LEU A 125 1.05 2.57 -13.74
C LEU A 125 1.88 1.57 -14.57
N CYS A 126 2.94 1.03 -13.98
CA CYS A 126 3.82 0.06 -14.63
C CYS A 126 3.90 -1.21 -13.80
N LYS A 127 3.33 -2.31 -14.31
CA LYS A 127 3.40 -3.63 -13.68
C LYS A 127 4.76 -4.25 -13.95
N VAL A 128 5.51 -4.54 -12.88
CA VAL A 128 6.88 -5.08 -12.92
C VAL A 128 7.01 -6.42 -12.19
N GLY A 129 5.92 -7.13 -11.98
CA GLY A 129 5.95 -8.40 -11.26
C GLY A 129 4.64 -9.16 -11.31
N THR A 130 4.61 -10.23 -10.52
CA THR A 130 3.45 -11.11 -10.33
C THR A 130 3.10 -11.21 -8.84
N LEU A 131 2.05 -11.95 -8.49
CA LEU A 131 1.68 -12.20 -7.10
C LEU A 131 2.81 -12.86 -6.30
N SER A 132 3.57 -13.75 -6.93
CA SER A 132 4.59 -14.56 -6.25
C SER A 132 5.93 -13.86 -6.17
N ARG A 133 6.24 -12.94 -7.08
CA ARG A 133 7.56 -12.32 -7.16
C ARG A 133 7.61 -11.05 -8.00
N VAL A 134 8.43 -10.12 -7.55
CA VAL A 134 8.94 -8.99 -8.33
C VAL A 134 10.45 -9.18 -8.44
N HIS A 135 10.97 -9.36 -9.65
CA HIS A 135 12.39 -9.61 -9.88
C HIS A 135 13.19 -8.30 -9.95
N HIS A 136 14.43 -8.35 -9.51
CA HIS A 136 15.38 -7.24 -9.54
C HIS A 136 15.48 -6.60 -10.95
N ASP A 137 15.69 -7.41 -11.97
CA ASP A 137 15.82 -6.95 -13.35
C ASP A 137 14.52 -6.36 -13.91
N ASP A 138 13.36 -6.84 -13.47
CA ASP A 138 12.08 -6.31 -13.92
C ASP A 138 11.81 -4.92 -13.33
N ILE A 139 12.23 -4.66 -12.09
CA ILE A 139 12.19 -3.31 -11.51
C ILE A 139 13.12 -2.39 -12.32
N ALA A 140 14.34 -2.82 -12.62
CA ALA A 140 15.31 -2.06 -13.41
C ALA A 140 14.75 -1.67 -14.79
N ARG A 141 14.15 -2.64 -15.51
CA ARG A 141 13.47 -2.41 -16.79
C ARG A 141 12.25 -1.49 -16.67
N GLY A 142 11.52 -1.59 -15.57
CA GLY A 142 10.41 -0.67 -15.26
C GLY A 142 10.87 0.76 -15.07
N ILE A 143 11.99 0.98 -14.35
CA ILE A 143 12.59 2.31 -14.19
C ILE A 143 13.05 2.85 -15.55
N GLU A 144 13.70 2.03 -16.37
CA GLU A 144 14.11 2.40 -17.74
C GLU A 144 12.89 2.83 -18.57
N TRP A 145 11.81 2.05 -18.56
CA TRP A 145 10.58 2.40 -19.28
C TRP A 145 10.01 3.75 -18.82
N VAL A 146 10.03 4.04 -17.52
CA VAL A 146 9.58 5.34 -16.97
C VAL A 146 10.45 6.48 -17.47
N ILE A 147 11.78 6.32 -17.50
CA ILE A 147 12.71 7.32 -18.04
C ILE A 147 12.40 7.63 -19.50
N LEU A 148 12.24 6.60 -20.33
CA LEU A 148 11.95 6.71 -21.75
C LEU A 148 10.60 7.40 -22.03
N ASN A 149 9.63 7.23 -21.16
CA ASN A 149 8.29 7.80 -21.29
C ASN A 149 8.09 9.10 -20.48
N ARG A 150 9.12 9.57 -19.75
CA ARG A 150 9.04 10.74 -18.88
C ARG A 150 8.46 11.97 -19.57
N ALA A 151 8.99 12.32 -20.74
CA ALA A 151 8.55 13.51 -21.47
C ALA A 151 7.13 13.35 -22.03
N ARG A 152 6.74 12.14 -22.43
CA ARG A 152 5.43 11.85 -23.01
C ARG A 152 4.29 12.07 -22.00
N TYR A 153 4.51 11.70 -20.74
CA TYR A 153 3.49 11.75 -19.69
C TYR A 153 3.80 12.79 -18.61
N ASP A 154 4.82 13.64 -18.80
CA ASP A 154 5.33 14.61 -17.83
C ASP A 154 5.54 14.00 -16.43
N ILE A 155 6.23 12.83 -16.38
CA ILE A 155 6.46 12.12 -15.14
C ILE A 155 7.49 12.88 -14.31
N ARG A 156 7.10 13.30 -13.10
CA ARG A 156 7.93 14.06 -12.18
C ARG A 156 8.32 13.26 -10.94
N ILE A 157 7.56 12.23 -10.63
CA ILE A 157 7.75 11.38 -9.44
C ILE A 157 7.73 9.92 -9.90
N LEU A 158 8.58 9.10 -9.31
CA LEU A 158 8.57 7.65 -9.45
C LEU A 158 8.48 7.01 -8.07
N ASN A 159 7.38 6.31 -7.79
CA ASN A 159 7.19 5.51 -6.60
C ASN A 159 7.54 4.05 -6.87
N ILE A 160 8.39 3.47 -6.02
CA ILE A 160 8.80 2.06 -6.09
C ILE A 160 8.51 1.42 -4.72
N SER A 161 7.38 0.71 -4.64
CA SER A 161 6.98 -0.04 -3.43
C SER A 161 7.41 -1.51 -3.51
N ALA A 162 8.54 -1.76 -4.14
CA ALA A 162 9.17 -3.06 -4.31
C ALA A 162 10.68 -2.93 -4.11
N GLY A 163 11.35 -3.98 -3.68
CA GLY A 163 12.80 -4.02 -3.50
C GLY A 163 13.45 -5.13 -4.29
N GLY A 164 14.75 -5.05 -4.47
CA GLY A 164 15.56 -6.11 -5.07
C GLY A 164 15.57 -7.39 -4.23
N ASP A 165 16.11 -8.43 -4.83
CA ASP A 165 16.18 -9.76 -4.22
C ASP A 165 17.37 -9.91 -3.24
N TYR A 166 18.35 -9.02 -3.31
CA TYR A 166 19.62 -9.11 -2.60
C TYR A 166 20.22 -7.73 -2.32
N GLU A 167 21.12 -7.67 -1.34
CA GLU A 167 21.94 -6.50 -1.09
C GLU A 167 23.01 -6.38 -2.16
N ALA A 168 23.16 -5.17 -2.68
CA ALA A 168 24.20 -4.85 -3.66
C ALA A 168 24.73 -3.44 -3.44
N SER A 169 26.00 -3.23 -3.78
CA SER A 169 26.56 -1.88 -3.87
C SER A 169 25.85 -1.08 -4.96
N TYR A 170 25.43 0.13 -4.62
CA TYR A 170 24.79 1.01 -5.61
C TYR A 170 25.74 1.37 -6.78
N LEU A 171 27.04 1.19 -6.60
CA LEU A 171 28.05 1.47 -7.65
C LEU A 171 28.02 0.42 -8.77
N ASP A 172 27.71 -0.83 -8.44
CA ASP A 172 27.82 -1.97 -9.37
C ASP A 172 26.47 -2.51 -9.83
N ASP A 173 25.39 -2.15 -9.10
CA ASP A 173 24.06 -2.69 -9.33
C ASP A 173 23.33 -2.00 -10.49
N VAL A 174 22.68 -2.78 -11.36
CA VAL A 174 21.97 -2.28 -12.54
C VAL A 174 20.72 -1.49 -12.19
N MET A 175 19.94 -1.93 -11.20
CA MET A 175 18.74 -1.22 -10.74
C MET A 175 19.13 0.13 -10.14
N SER A 176 20.19 0.16 -9.36
CA SER A 176 20.73 1.38 -8.76
C SER A 176 21.16 2.38 -9.81
N ARG A 177 21.81 1.94 -10.88
CA ARG A 177 22.19 2.80 -12.02
C ARG A 177 20.99 3.41 -12.74
N PHE A 178 19.90 2.63 -12.92
CA PHE A 178 18.66 3.17 -13.51
C PHE A 178 17.95 4.13 -12.55
N ALA A 179 17.92 3.86 -11.24
CA ALA A 179 17.36 4.78 -10.25
C ALA A 179 18.12 6.13 -10.24
N GLU A 180 19.44 6.09 -10.27
CA GLU A 180 20.29 7.28 -10.43
C GLU A 180 20.02 8.01 -11.74
N ALA A 181 19.86 7.28 -12.86
CA ALA A 181 19.55 7.86 -14.15
C ALA A 181 18.18 8.56 -14.16
N ALA A 182 17.19 7.99 -13.47
CA ALA A 182 15.87 8.61 -13.30
C ALA A 182 15.97 9.95 -12.55
N VAL A 183 16.76 9.99 -11.46
CA VAL A 183 16.99 11.24 -10.71
C VAL A 183 17.72 12.27 -11.59
N ARG A 184 18.78 11.88 -12.32
CA ARG A 184 19.46 12.76 -13.27
C ARG A 184 18.55 13.26 -14.40
N ALA A 185 17.55 12.47 -14.79
CA ALA A 185 16.53 12.89 -15.75
C ALA A 185 15.48 13.86 -15.15
N GLY A 186 15.60 14.25 -13.88
CA GLY A 186 14.69 15.17 -13.20
C GLY A 186 13.43 14.51 -12.62
N ILE A 187 13.47 13.20 -12.36
CA ILE A 187 12.40 12.46 -11.69
C ILE A 187 12.76 12.35 -10.21
N CYS A 188 11.85 12.72 -9.31
CA CYS A 188 11.98 12.46 -7.89
C CYS A 188 11.66 10.97 -7.64
N VAL A 189 12.67 10.17 -7.28
CA VAL A 189 12.51 8.74 -7.01
C VAL A 189 12.30 8.52 -5.52
N VAL A 190 11.20 7.84 -5.18
CA VAL A 190 10.82 7.48 -3.80
C VAL A 190 10.71 5.96 -3.70
N ALA A 191 11.38 5.36 -2.73
CA ALA A 191 11.37 3.92 -2.54
C ALA A 191 11.08 3.52 -1.08
N ALA A 192 10.35 2.43 -0.89
CA ALA A 192 10.19 1.81 0.41
C ALA A 192 11.51 1.18 0.86
N VAL A 193 11.90 1.39 2.13
CA VAL A 193 13.15 0.85 2.67
C VAL A 193 13.14 -0.67 2.85
N GLY A 194 11.95 -1.28 2.83
CA GLY A 194 11.73 -2.71 3.09
C GLY A 194 11.22 -3.00 4.51
N ASN A 195 10.94 -4.29 4.78
CA ASN A 195 10.20 -4.75 5.96
C ASN A 195 10.99 -5.72 6.85
N ARG A 196 12.32 -5.66 6.84
CA ARG A 196 13.22 -6.52 7.63
C ARG A 196 13.88 -5.77 8.77
N GLY A 197 13.09 -5.04 9.56
CA GLY A 197 13.56 -4.17 10.63
C GLY A 197 13.89 -4.86 11.96
N ASP A 198 13.98 -6.18 11.96
CA ASP A 198 14.45 -6.97 13.10
C ASP A 198 15.98 -6.84 13.34
N LYS A 199 16.73 -6.45 12.30
CA LYS A 199 18.18 -6.23 12.34
C LYS A 199 18.57 -5.04 11.46
N PRO A 200 19.63 -4.28 11.84
CA PRO A 200 20.19 -3.25 10.97
C PRO A 200 20.89 -3.88 9.76
N GLY A 201 21.03 -3.10 8.69
CA GLY A 201 21.92 -3.41 7.57
C GLY A 201 21.27 -4.10 6.38
N TYR A 202 19.97 -4.41 6.37
CA TYR A 202 19.31 -4.99 5.20
C TYR A 202 18.50 -3.94 4.44
N VAL A 203 19.19 -3.16 3.61
CA VAL A 203 18.58 -2.17 2.71
C VAL A 203 19.01 -2.49 1.28
N VAL A 204 18.06 -2.95 0.48
CA VAL A 204 18.32 -3.42 -0.89
C VAL A 204 18.02 -2.33 -1.94
N PRO A 205 18.61 -2.42 -3.15
CA PRO A 205 18.19 -1.53 -4.25
C PRO A 205 16.68 -1.58 -4.53
N PRO A 206 16.04 -0.46 -4.93
CA PRO A 206 16.66 0.84 -5.18
C PRO A 206 16.76 1.72 -3.92
N ALA A 207 16.29 1.24 -2.75
CA ALA A 207 16.29 2.00 -1.50
C ALA A 207 17.72 2.30 -0.98
N SER A 208 18.73 1.50 -1.36
CA SER A 208 20.14 1.71 -1.00
C SER A 208 20.82 2.83 -1.79
N VAL A 209 20.16 3.39 -2.82
CA VAL A 209 20.77 4.39 -3.73
C VAL A 209 20.82 5.76 -3.07
N PRO A 210 21.98 6.48 -3.11
CA PRO A 210 22.13 7.79 -2.47
C PRO A 210 21.12 8.85 -2.93
N ALA A 211 20.80 8.86 -4.22
CA ALA A 211 19.93 9.86 -4.84
C ALA A 211 18.43 9.57 -4.66
N VAL A 212 18.07 8.40 -4.13
CA VAL A 212 16.68 7.97 -3.91
C VAL A 212 16.21 8.39 -2.52
N ILE A 213 15.03 8.97 -2.42
CA ILE A 213 14.37 9.24 -1.15
C ILE A 213 13.80 7.92 -0.63
N THR A 214 14.41 7.39 0.41
CA THR A 214 14.02 6.11 1.02
C THR A 214 13.14 6.36 2.23
N VAL A 215 12.01 5.65 2.28
CA VAL A 215 10.96 5.88 3.28
C VAL A 215 10.80 4.66 4.19
N GLY A 216 10.92 4.89 5.49
CA GLY A 216 10.59 3.94 6.55
C GLY A 216 9.24 4.24 7.21
N GLY A 217 8.87 3.44 8.21
CA GLY A 217 7.54 3.47 8.80
C GLY A 217 7.46 3.77 10.28
N LEU A 218 6.33 4.38 10.67
CA LEU A 218 5.88 4.58 12.04
C LEU A 218 4.51 3.94 12.24
N ASP A 219 4.23 3.53 13.47
CA ASP A 219 2.91 3.14 13.97
C ASP A 219 2.46 4.15 15.04
N ASP A 220 1.34 4.85 14.81
CA ASP A 220 0.70 5.79 15.72
C ASP A 220 -0.61 5.23 16.31
N ALA A 221 -0.81 3.92 16.21
CA ALA A 221 -2.04 3.23 16.63
C ALA A 221 -3.32 3.73 15.92
N GLY A 222 -3.19 4.35 14.74
CA GLY A 222 -4.30 4.88 13.95
C GLY A 222 -4.88 6.22 14.40
N ASN A 223 -4.38 6.76 15.52
CA ASN A 223 -4.85 8.02 16.06
C ASN A 223 -3.75 8.70 16.92
N PRO A 224 -3.19 9.85 16.48
CA PRO A 224 -2.15 10.55 17.20
C PRO A 224 -2.56 11.05 18.60
N SER A 225 -3.86 11.19 18.88
CA SER A 225 -4.34 11.59 20.23
C SER A 225 -4.11 10.51 21.28
N PHE A 226 -3.78 9.28 20.88
CA PHE A 226 -3.38 8.23 21.83
C PHE A 226 -1.99 8.43 22.42
N GLY A 227 -1.23 9.43 21.93
CA GLY A 227 0.10 9.78 22.45
C GLY A 227 1.15 8.67 22.28
N ARG A 228 0.85 7.65 21.45
CA ARG A 228 1.71 6.50 21.22
C ARG A 228 2.22 6.52 19.78
N VAL A 229 3.54 6.66 19.63
CA VAL A 229 4.23 6.48 18.35
C VAL A 229 5.35 5.47 18.55
N THR A 230 5.36 4.42 17.74
CA THR A 230 6.41 3.39 17.74
C THR A 230 6.98 3.21 16.35
N GLY A 231 8.17 2.63 16.25
CA GLY A 231 8.72 2.25 14.95
C GLY A 231 7.94 1.09 14.33
N TYR A 232 7.65 1.21 13.04
CA TYR A 232 7.22 0.06 12.24
C TYR A 232 8.43 -0.84 11.96
N ARG A 233 8.22 -2.10 11.56
CA ARG A 233 9.27 -3.06 11.21
C ARG A 233 9.95 -2.74 9.86
N SER A 234 10.26 -1.49 9.60
CA SER A 234 11.01 -1.09 8.42
C SER A 234 12.45 -1.52 8.51
N SER A 235 13.04 -1.92 7.39
CA SER A 235 14.49 -2.03 7.28
C SER A 235 15.17 -0.70 7.63
N PHE A 236 16.41 -0.74 8.09
CA PHE A 236 17.21 0.46 8.37
C PHE A 236 18.68 0.17 8.18
N GLY A 237 19.44 1.20 7.79
CA GLY A 237 20.85 1.08 7.45
C GLY A 237 21.79 1.01 8.63
N PRO A 238 23.13 0.86 8.37
CA PRO A 238 23.76 1.25 7.11
C PRO A 238 23.53 0.26 5.98
N THR A 239 23.57 0.74 4.72
CA THR A 239 23.63 -0.11 3.52
C THR A 239 24.99 -0.82 3.45
N ILE A 240 25.16 -1.72 2.48
CA ILE A 240 26.45 -2.36 2.21
C ILE A 240 27.57 -1.34 1.90
N ASP A 241 27.20 -0.16 1.38
CA ASP A 241 28.11 0.95 1.08
C ASP A 241 28.28 1.93 2.27
N GLY A 242 27.73 1.62 3.44
CA GLY A 242 27.83 2.43 4.65
C GLY A 242 26.86 3.64 4.72
N LEU A 243 25.92 3.77 3.80
CA LEU A 243 24.95 4.87 3.79
C LEU A 243 23.85 4.64 4.84
N GLN A 244 23.52 5.68 5.60
CA GLN A 244 22.39 5.62 6.54
C GLN A 244 21.07 5.78 5.77
N LYS A 245 20.19 4.80 5.90
CA LYS A 245 18.85 4.75 5.32
C LYS A 245 17.83 4.31 6.39
N PRO A 246 16.57 4.71 6.32
CA PRO A 246 15.94 5.64 5.36
C PRO A 246 16.23 7.12 5.69
N GLU A 247 16.02 8.03 4.73
CA GLU A 247 16.10 9.48 4.94
C GLU A 247 14.92 10.02 5.73
N ILE A 248 13.75 9.45 5.53
CA ILE A 248 12.51 9.88 6.19
C ILE A 248 11.71 8.68 6.70
N ILE A 249 10.87 8.93 7.69
CA ILE A 249 9.90 7.97 8.20
C ILE A 249 8.50 8.61 8.21
N THR A 250 7.49 7.82 7.91
CA THR A 250 6.08 8.27 7.91
C THR A 250 5.16 7.15 8.39
N LEU A 251 3.86 7.40 8.46
CA LEU A 251 2.90 6.40 8.88
C LEU A 251 2.94 5.17 7.96
N ALA A 252 3.08 3.99 8.52
CA ALA A 252 3.12 2.71 7.80
C ALA A 252 2.07 1.71 8.28
N ASP A 253 1.40 1.99 9.39
CA ASP A 253 0.35 1.14 9.92
C ASP A 253 -0.97 1.91 10.06
N TRP A 254 -2.07 1.16 10.21
CA TRP A 254 -3.43 1.73 10.30
C TRP A 254 -3.80 2.65 9.13
N ILE A 255 -3.27 2.37 7.94
CA ILE A 255 -3.58 3.14 6.74
C ILE A 255 -4.87 2.60 6.12
N PRO A 256 -5.97 3.39 6.08
CA PRO A 256 -7.15 3.01 5.31
C PRO A 256 -6.79 2.83 3.84
N ALA A 257 -7.04 1.64 3.31
CA ALA A 257 -6.69 1.28 1.94
C ALA A 257 -7.85 0.54 1.25
N PRO A 258 -7.95 0.59 -0.08
CA PRO A 258 -8.99 -0.11 -0.82
C PRO A 258 -8.79 -1.62 -0.76
N ILE A 259 -9.87 -2.36 -0.98
CA ILE A 259 -9.87 -3.81 -1.07
C ILE A 259 -10.15 -4.20 -2.53
N LEU A 260 -9.31 -5.07 -3.07
CA LEU A 260 -9.47 -5.58 -4.42
C LEU A 260 -10.83 -6.29 -4.57
N PRO A 261 -11.67 -5.93 -5.56
CA PRO A 261 -12.99 -6.54 -5.74
C PRO A 261 -12.88 -8.04 -6.09
N ASN A 262 -13.95 -8.78 -5.80
CA ASN A 262 -14.09 -10.21 -6.09
C ASN A 262 -13.08 -11.14 -5.38
N THR A 263 -12.37 -10.64 -4.37
CA THR A 263 -11.47 -11.44 -3.53
C THR A 263 -12.21 -12.04 -2.32
N PRO A 264 -11.66 -13.06 -1.66
CA PRO A 264 -12.18 -13.55 -0.38
C PRO A 264 -12.31 -12.42 0.66
N THR A 265 -11.33 -11.52 0.74
CA THR A 265 -11.35 -10.36 1.64
C THR A 265 -12.51 -9.41 1.32
N SER A 266 -12.80 -9.15 0.04
CA SER A 266 -13.95 -8.29 -0.32
C SER A 266 -15.29 -8.90 0.09
N LYS A 267 -15.44 -10.23 0.00
CA LYS A 267 -16.63 -10.96 0.46
C LYS A 267 -16.78 -10.88 1.98
N GLN A 268 -15.68 -11.03 2.72
CA GLN A 268 -15.67 -10.90 4.18
C GLN A 268 -16.10 -9.49 4.62
N VAL A 269 -15.53 -8.44 3.98
CA VAL A 269 -15.88 -7.06 4.29
C VAL A 269 -17.34 -6.75 3.99
N GLN A 270 -17.89 -7.27 2.87
CA GLN A 270 -19.31 -7.13 2.57
C GLN A 270 -20.20 -7.77 3.65
N LEU A 271 -19.80 -8.94 4.15
CA LEU A 271 -20.50 -9.60 5.24
C LEU A 271 -20.40 -8.83 6.56
N LEU A 272 -19.21 -8.35 6.92
CA LEU A 272 -19.01 -7.52 8.10
C LEU A 272 -19.80 -6.19 8.01
N ALA A 273 -19.81 -5.55 6.85
CA ALA A 273 -20.60 -4.34 6.62
C ALA A 273 -22.12 -4.61 6.72
N LYS A 274 -22.57 -5.81 6.33
CA LYS A 274 -23.97 -6.22 6.50
C LYS A 274 -24.30 -6.42 7.98
N LEU A 275 -23.44 -7.10 8.74
CA LEU A 275 -23.59 -7.31 10.18
C LEU A 275 -23.61 -5.96 10.94
N HIS A 276 -22.70 -5.04 10.58
CA HIS A 276 -22.63 -3.71 11.20
C HIS A 276 -23.91 -2.85 11.02
N ARG A 277 -24.70 -3.13 9.99
CA ARG A 277 -25.96 -2.40 9.69
C ARG A 277 -27.20 -3.14 10.17
N ALA A 278 -27.04 -4.38 10.59
CA ALA A 278 -28.14 -5.24 11.00
C ALA A 278 -28.63 -4.87 12.40
N SER A 279 -29.93 -5.11 12.65
CA SER A 279 -30.49 -5.05 14.00
C SER A 279 -30.05 -6.26 14.83
N ASP A 280 -30.16 -6.13 16.16
CA ASP A 280 -29.85 -7.23 17.11
C ASP A 280 -30.60 -8.53 16.79
N GLU A 281 -31.82 -8.42 16.23
CA GLU A 281 -32.64 -9.56 15.80
C GLU A 281 -32.15 -10.22 14.50
N GLU A 282 -31.49 -9.46 13.64
CA GLU A 282 -31.00 -9.91 12.34
C GLU A 282 -29.60 -10.55 12.44
N ILE A 283 -28.74 -10.07 13.36
CA ILE A 283 -27.37 -10.53 13.53
C ILE A 283 -27.27 -12.04 13.66
N PRO A 284 -28.02 -12.73 14.57
CA PRO A 284 -27.94 -14.18 14.69
C PRO A 284 -28.29 -14.92 13.39
N LYS A 285 -29.32 -14.45 12.68
CA LYS A 285 -29.75 -15.05 11.40
C LYS A 285 -28.71 -14.93 10.31
N ILE A 286 -27.98 -13.79 10.29
CA ILE A 286 -26.87 -13.56 9.34
C ILE A 286 -25.70 -14.48 9.69
N LEU A 287 -25.33 -14.58 10.95
CA LEU A 287 -24.24 -15.43 11.43
C LEU A 287 -24.52 -16.91 11.12
N ASP A 288 -25.74 -17.39 11.39
CA ASP A 288 -26.14 -18.76 11.10
C ASP A 288 -26.08 -19.10 9.60
N LYS A 289 -26.54 -18.17 8.75
CA LYS A 289 -26.49 -18.34 7.30
C LYS A 289 -25.05 -18.45 6.77
N HIS A 290 -24.09 -17.87 7.47
CA HIS A 290 -22.69 -17.80 7.07
C HIS A 290 -21.77 -18.69 7.92
N ALA A 291 -22.34 -19.67 8.62
CA ALA A 291 -21.58 -20.66 9.39
C ALA A 291 -20.51 -21.36 8.55
N GLY A 292 -19.32 -21.54 9.10
CA GLY A 292 -18.19 -22.19 8.44
C GLY A 292 -17.50 -21.35 7.35
N THR A 293 -17.93 -20.08 7.15
CA THR A 293 -17.35 -19.21 6.11
C THR A 293 -16.12 -18.45 6.60
N TYR A 294 -16.10 -18.10 7.89
CA TYR A 294 -15.04 -17.27 8.49
C TYR A 294 -14.96 -17.55 9.99
N ALA A 295 -13.85 -18.14 10.46
CA ALA A 295 -13.69 -18.61 11.83
C ALA A 295 -14.06 -17.59 12.93
N PRO A 296 -13.66 -16.30 12.89
CA PRO A 296 -14.10 -15.33 13.89
C PRO A 296 -15.61 -15.13 13.98
N LEU A 297 -16.34 -15.31 12.86
CA LEU A 297 -17.81 -15.23 12.87
C LEU A 297 -18.45 -16.50 13.45
N ASP A 298 -17.80 -17.66 13.30
CA ASP A 298 -18.26 -18.90 13.95
C ASP A 298 -18.13 -18.81 15.47
N GLU A 299 -17.06 -18.20 15.97
CA GLU A 299 -16.91 -17.91 17.41
C GLU A 299 -17.96 -16.90 17.86
N ALA A 300 -18.24 -15.86 17.09
CA ALA A 300 -19.24 -14.85 17.38
C ALA A 300 -20.66 -15.40 17.50
N ARG A 301 -21.03 -16.46 16.75
CA ARG A 301 -22.35 -17.11 16.82
C ARG A 301 -22.73 -17.63 18.22
N HIS A 302 -21.75 -17.87 19.05
CA HIS A 302 -21.91 -18.38 20.41
C HIS A 302 -21.84 -17.29 21.47
N GLN A 303 -21.69 -16.02 21.05
CA GLN A 303 -21.65 -14.90 21.96
C GLN A 303 -23.01 -14.17 22.02
N PRO A 304 -23.37 -13.59 23.17
CA PRO A 304 -24.50 -12.69 23.26
C PRO A 304 -24.30 -11.46 22.33
N VAL A 305 -25.38 -11.01 21.68
CA VAL A 305 -25.32 -9.91 20.68
C VAL A 305 -24.68 -8.64 21.24
N TYR A 306 -24.87 -8.34 22.52
CA TYR A 306 -24.25 -7.15 23.15
C TYR A 306 -22.72 -7.24 23.30
N LEU A 307 -22.12 -8.40 23.00
CA LEU A 307 -20.66 -8.59 22.98
C LEU A 307 -20.08 -8.56 21.55
N LEU A 308 -20.93 -8.55 20.52
CA LEU A 308 -20.58 -8.48 19.11
C LEU A 308 -20.48 -7.04 18.65
#